data_532aa8ee19572dfda804b2b1f87df85d
#
_entry.id   532aa8ee19572dfda804b2b1f87df85d
#
_cell.length_a   1.000
_cell.length_b   1.000
_cell.length_c   1.000
_cell.angle_alpha   90.00
_cell.angle_beta   90.00
_cell.angle_gamma   90.00
#
_symmetry.space_group_name_H-M   'P 1'
#
loop_
_entity.id
_entity.type
_entity.pdbx_description
1 polymer ?
#
loop_
_entity_poly.entity_id
_entity_poly.type
_entity_poly.pdbx_seq_one_letter_code
_entity_poly.pdbx_strand_id
1 'polypeptide(L)'
;MTGDGATALGEAASDPGTVAAYLDHLDRVDPEGAVRLALDLLDRGWSVADVLVDVVAVAQREIGRRWLAGRWSVVQEHAATHVSEQVVAAVGRRTGRPTGAGHVVMACVEGEWHALAARIVAEVVRASGRRVTFLGASVPPRHLVSYLHQTGPDAVLLSCVQSTRLIRAARMIAACRAADVPVVAGGPGFGADGRWATAVGAAAWGASARDAVRLLDRHDHRDPTGEPPAPADDEHVAVLRRRRDVVQGVTGALGLAGGDAEPVAHAAAQMLDALAAALLVGDPELLTGFVRWQREALGDRGGLVEPLLTGYATALTDHPRALHYLRLARSGG
;
A
#
# COMPACT_ATOMS: atom_id res chain seq x y z
N MET A 1 42.51 13.44 18.20
CA MET A 1 41.98 13.86 16.89
C MET A 1 40.88 12.91 16.52
N THR A 2 39.69 13.32 16.84
CA THR A 2 38.41 12.58 16.66
C THR A 2 37.88 12.92 15.27
N GLY A 3 37.82 11.93 14.39
CA GLY A 3 37.23 12.05 13.06
C GLY A 3 35.73 11.75 13.12
N ASP A 4 34.96 12.79 13.07
CA ASP A 4 33.51 12.80 12.95
C ASP A 4 33.14 12.36 11.53
N GLY A 5 32.59 11.17 11.38
CA GLY A 5 32.20 10.54 10.11
C GLY A 5 30.71 10.23 10.04
N ALA A 6 29.88 11.10 10.61
CA ALA A 6 28.43 11.07 10.34
C ALA A 6 28.17 11.68 8.96
N THR A 7 28.21 10.83 7.92
CA THR A 7 27.77 11.22 6.58
C THR A 7 26.27 11.53 6.64
N ALA A 8 25.93 12.81 6.62
CA ALA A 8 24.57 13.30 6.47
C ALA A 8 23.94 12.64 5.23
N LEU A 9 22.81 11.94 5.43
CA LEU A 9 21.93 11.52 4.35
C LEU A 9 21.31 12.79 3.75
N GLY A 10 22.04 13.43 2.81
CA GLY A 10 21.53 14.55 2.06
C GLY A 10 20.29 14.13 1.30
N GLU A 11 19.22 14.89 1.40
CA GLU A 11 18.10 14.86 0.47
C GLU A 11 18.64 15.32 -0.89
N ALA A 12 19.08 14.35 -1.72
CA ALA A 12 19.29 14.63 -3.13
C ALA A 12 17.90 14.89 -3.71
N ALA A 13 17.60 16.14 -3.98
CA ALA A 13 16.38 16.51 -4.69
C ALA A 13 16.31 15.68 -5.99
N SER A 14 15.19 14.99 -6.22
CA SER A 14 14.98 14.20 -7.42
C SER A 14 15.30 15.07 -8.65
N ASP A 15 16.34 14.70 -9.40
CA ASP A 15 16.66 15.38 -10.65
C ASP A 15 15.55 15.10 -11.67
N PRO A 16 14.73 16.10 -12.06
CA PRO A 16 13.61 15.87 -12.97
C PRO A 16 14.06 15.30 -14.32
N GLY A 17 15.29 15.59 -14.76
CA GLY A 17 15.86 15.05 -15.99
C GLY A 17 16.11 13.55 -15.90
N THR A 18 16.60 13.07 -14.76
CA THR A 18 16.81 11.63 -14.52
C THR A 18 15.50 10.85 -14.48
N VAL A 19 14.46 11.39 -13.80
CA VAL A 19 13.13 10.76 -13.76
C VAL A 19 12.51 10.73 -15.17
N ALA A 20 12.65 11.81 -15.95
CA ALA A 20 12.15 11.87 -17.33
C ALA A 20 12.85 10.84 -18.24
N ALA A 21 14.16 10.70 -18.13
CA ALA A 21 14.93 9.70 -18.86
C ALA A 21 14.49 8.26 -18.47
N TYR A 22 14.26 8.02 -17.19
CA TYR A 22 13.76 6.72 -16.72
C TYR A 22 12.35 6.42 -17.28
N LEU A 23 11.42 7.39 -17.21
CA LEU A 23 10.06 7.27 -17.78
C LEU A 23 10.11 6.97 -19.29
N ASP A 24 11.05 7.55 -20.03
CA ASP A 24 11.22 7.31 -21.44
C ASP A 24 11.62 5.84 -21.76
N HIS A 25 12.44 5.20 -20.91
CA HIS A 25 12.67 3.75 -20.98
C HIS A 25 11.41 2.93 -20.68
N LEU A 26 10.59 3.37 -19.72
CA LEU A 26 9.33 2.70 -19.40
C LEU A 26 8.31 2.82 -20.53
N ASP A 27 8.19 4.00 -21.15
CA ASP A 27 7.33 4.25 -22.32
C ASP A 27 7.67 3.33 -23.50
N ARG A 28 8.98 3.04 -23.70
CA ARG A 28 9.47 2.13 -24.75
C ARG A 28 9.52 0.66 -24.35
N VAL A 29 9.17 0.33 -23.12
CA VAL A 29 9.32 -1.02 -22.54
C VAL A 29 10.77 -1.52 -22.75
N ASP A 30 11.76 -0.67 -22.39
CA ASP A 30 13.19 -0.95 -22.52
C ASP A 30 13.82 -1.30 -21.14
N PRO A 31 13.77 -2.57 -20.72
CA PRO A 31 14.31 -2.99 -19.43
C PRO A 31 15.83 -2.85 -19.35
N GLU A 32 16.54 -3.07 -20.45
CA GLU A 32 18.01 -3.01 -20.47
C GLU A 32 18.49 -1.57 -20.32
N GLY A 33 17.85 -0.61 -21.00
CA GLY A 33 18.14 0.83 -20.86
C GLY A 33 17.82 1.34 -19.45
N ALA A 34 16.65 0.97 -18.92
CA ALA A 34 16.25 1.33 -17.56
C ALA A 34 17.22 0.79 -16.49
N VAL A 35 17.65 -0.48 -16.62
CA VAL A 35 18.63 -1.10 -15.72
C VAL A 35 19.99 -0.41 -15.86
N ARG A 36 20.49 -0.17 -17.07
CA ARG A 36 21.76 0.56 -17.28
C ARG A 36 21.71 1.93 -16.60
N LEU A 37 20.66 2.72 -16.85
CA LEU A 37 20.49 4.03 -16.23
C LEU A 37 20.59 3.95 -14.70
N ALA A 38 19.88 3.02 -14.06
CA ALA A 38 19.88 2.86 -12.62
C ALA A 38 21.26 2.45 -12.07
N LEU A 39 21.97 1.53 -12.74
CA LEU A 39 23.30 1.11 -12.34
C LEU A 39 24.34 2.21 -12.55
N ASP A 40 24.25 3.00 -13.62
CA ASP A 40 25.11 4.16 -13.88
C ASP A 40 24.95 5.24 -12.80
N LEU A 41 23.75 5.42 -12.24
CA LEU A 41 23.52 6.32 -11.10
C LEU A 41 24.25 5.82 -9.84
N LEU A 42 24.19 4.52 -9.55
CA LEU A 42 24.94 3.92 -8.44
C LEU A 42 26.45 4.08 -8.64
N ASP A 43 26.95 3.86 -9.85
CA ASP A 43 28.39 3.99 -10.18
C ASP A 43 28.86 5.46 -10.07
N ARG A 44 27.95 6.44 -10.22
CA ARG A 44 28.19 7.87 -9.94
C ARG A 44 28.04 8.26 -8.46
N GLY A 45 27.80 7.30 -7.57
CA GLY A 45 27.76 7.53 -6.12
C GLY A 45 26.36 7.78 -5.55
N TRP A 46 25.29 7.62 -6.34
CA TRP A 46 23.94 7.68 -5.77
C TRP A 46 23.73 6.46 -4.85
N SER A 47 23.03 6.68 -3.74
CA SER A 47 22.65 5.58 -2.86
C SER A 47 21.53 4.72 -3.49
N VAL A 48 21.39 3.50 -2.98
CA VAL A 48 20.25 2.64 -3.34
C VAL A 48 18.91 3.34 -3.06
N ALA A 49 18.83 4.09 -1.95
CA ALA A 49 17.63 4.84 -1.60
C ALA A 49 17.34 5.97 -2.61
N ASP A 50 18.37 6.69 -3.08
CA ASP A 50 18.18 7.77 -4.06
C ASP A 50 17.65 7.21 -5.38
N VAL A 51 18.24 6.12 -5.88
CA VAL A 51 17.78 5.48 -7.12
C VAL A 51 16.36 4.93 -6.99
N LEU A 52 16.07 4.17 -5.92
CA LEU A 52 14.80 3.48 -5.79
C LEU A 52 13.65 4.39 -5.34
N VAL A 53 13.91 5.38 -4.47
CA VAL A 53 12.86 6.26 -3.93
C VAL A 53 12.65 7.48 -4.81
N ASP A 54 13.76 8.12 -5.28
CA ASP A 54 13.66 9.40 -5.95
C ASP A 54 13.55 9.27 -7.48
N VAL A 55 13.88 8.10 -8.04
CA VAL A 55 13.71 7.84 -9.48
C VAL A 55 12.59 6.81 -9.69
N VAL A 56 12.79 5.57 -9.26
CA VAL A 56 11.85 4.46 -9.58
C VAL A 56 10.47 4.70 -8.97
N ALA A 57 10.38 5.00 -7.67
CA ALA A 57 9.08 5.21 -7.02
C ALA A 57 8.39 6.49 -7.49
N VAL A 58 9.14 7.54 -7.89
CA VAL A 58 8.58 8.75 -8.50
C VAL A 58 7.96 8.41 -9.87
N ALA A 59 8.67 7.68 -10.72
CA ALA A 59 8.18 7.23 -12.01
C ALA A 59 6.93 6.35 -11.87
N GLN A 60 6.89 5.44 -10.90
CA GLN A 60 5.72 4.58 -10.65
C GLN A 60 4.48 5.40 -10.25
N ARG A 61 4.64 6.46 -9.45
CA ARG A 61 3.54 7.38 -9.15
C ARG A 61 3.03 8.13 -10.40
N GLU A 62 3.94 8.51 -11.30
CA GLU A 62 3.55 9.13 -12.59
C GLU A 62 2.80 8.14 -13.48
N ILE A 63 3.23 6.89 -13.56
CA ILE A 63 2.54 5.83 -14.30
C ILE A 63 1.11 5.64 -13.76
N GLY A 64 0.93 5.56 -12.45
CA GLY A 64 -0.39 5.46 -11.82
C GLY A 64 -1.29 6.66 -12.16
N ARG A 65 -0.74 7.88 -12.20
CA ARG A 65 -1.47 9.08 -12.64
C ARG A 65 -1.86 9.04 -14.12
N ARG A 66 -0.97 8.53 -15.00
CA ARG A 66 -1.26 8.36 -16.43
C ARG A 66 -2.36 7.33 -16.67
N TRP A 67 -2.33 6.23 -15.93
CA TRP A 67 -3.39 5.22 -15.97
C TRP A 67 -4.73 5.76 -15.49
N LEU A 68 -4.77 6.40 -14.32
CA LEU A 68 -6.00 6.99 -13.77
C LEU A 68 -6.61 8.06 -14.70
N ALA A 69 -5.75 8.84 -15.37
CA ALA A 69 -6.18 9.83 -16.36
C ALA A 69 -6.58 9.22 -17.74
N GLY A 70 -6.62 7.89 -17.87
CA GLY A 70 -6.93 7.20 -19.13
C GLY A 70 -5.89 7.38 -20.24
N ARG A 71 -4.74 7.98 -19.93
CA ARG A 71 -3.64 8.17 -20.92
C ARG A 71 -2.85 6.88 -21.18
N TRP A 72 -2.87 5.96 -20.22
CA TRP A 72 -2.27 4.63 -20.33
C TRP A 72 -3.30 3.55 -20.06
N SER A 73 -3.21 2.47 -20.85
CA SER A 73 -3.97 1.26 -20.58
C SER A 73 -3.35 0.47 -19.41
N VAL A 74 -4.12 -0.42 -18.82
CA VAL A 74 -3.63 -1.36 -17.78
C VAL A 74 -2.47 -2.21 -18.29
N VAL A 75 -2.43 -2.55 -19.59
CA VAL A 75 -1.34 -3.33 -20.21
C VAL A 75 -0.03 -2.54 -20.24
N GLN A 76 -0.09 -1.25 -20.56
CA GLN A 76 1.08 -0.37 -20.55
C GLN A 76 1.61 -0.18 -19.12
N GLU A 77 0.73 0.02 -18.15
CA GLU A 77 1.08 0.12 -16.73
C GLU A 77 1.78 -1.17 -16.26
N HIS A 78 1.24 -2.35 -16.59
CA HIS A 78 1.83 -3.63 -16.23
C HIS A 78 3.21 -3.84 -16.88
N ALA A 79 3.36 -3.52 -18.15
CA ALA A 79 4.65 -3.62 -18.85
C ALA A 79 5.72 -2.73 -18.20
N ALA A 80 5.37 -1.47 -17.88
CA ALA A 80 6.29 -0.53 -17.23
C ALA A 80 6.61 -0.96 -15.78
N THR A 81 5.65 -1.49 -15.05
CA THR A 81 5.86 -2.05 -13.71
C THR A 81 6.83 -3.22 -13.76
N HIS A 82 6.68 -4.14 -14.75
CA HIS A 82 7.62 -5.24 -14.92
C HIS A 82 9.06 -4.77 -15.24
N VAL A 83 9.23 -3.72 -16.05
CA VAL A 83 10.56 -3.11 -16.27
C VAL A 83 11.13 -2.61 -14.94
N SER A 84 10.33 -1.92 -14.14
CA SER A 84 10.78 -1.41 -12.82
C SER A 84 11.13 -2.53 -11.85
N GLU A 85 10.43 -3.67 -11.88
CA GLU A 85 10.80 -4.86 -11.08
C GLU A 85 12.20 -5.38 -11.42
N GLN A 86 12.56 -5.38 -12.71
CA GLN A 86 13.91 -5.77 -13.16
C GLN A 86 14.97 -4.78 -12.65
N VAL A 87 14.67 -3.48 -12.71
CA VAL A 87 15.56 -2.43 -12.17
C VAL A 87 15.76 -2.61 -10.66
N VAL A 88 14.68 -2.77 -9.88
CA VAL A 88 14.78 -2.98 -8.42
C VAL A 88 15.60 -4.23 -8.12
N ALA A 89 15.41 -5.31 -8.87
CA ALA A 89 16.20 -6.53 -8.71
C ALA A 89 17.69 -6.32 -9.07
N ALA A 90 18.00 -5.53 -10.10
CA ALA A 90 19.37 -5.23 -10.50
C ALA A 90 20.09 -4.36 -9.45
N VAL A 91 19.44 -3.29 -8.99
CA VAL A 91 19.93 -2.42 -7.92
C VAL A 91 20.14 -3.22 -6.63
N GLY A 92 19.18 -4.08 -6.27
CA GLY A 92 19.27 -4.93 -5.10
C GLY A 92 20.46 -5.90 -5.12
N ARG A 93 20.91 -6.38 -6.30
CA ARG A 93 22.15 -7.21 -6.42
C ARG A 93 23.44 -6.44 -6.14
N ARG A 94 23.42 -5.10 -6.25
CA ARG A 94 24.57 -4.24 -5.90
C ARG A 94 24.66 -3.95 -4.40
N THR A 95 23.61 -4.31 -3.63
CA THR A 95 23.59 -4.15 -2.17
C THR A 95 24.57 -5.13 -1.53
N GLY A 96 25.36 -4.64 -0.57
CA GLY A 96 26.31 -5.46 0.17
C GLY A 96 25.64 -6.53 1.04
N ARG A 97 26.47 -7.35 1.70
CA ARG A 97 26.00 -8.33 2.69
C ARG A 97 25.46 -7.59 3.94
N PRO A 98 24.46 -8.18 4.65
CA PRO A 98 23.99 -7.63 5.91
C PRO A 98 25.15 -7.46 6.91
N THR A 99 25.15 -6.32 7.63
CA THR A 99 26.19 -5.96 8.61
C THR A 99 25.83 -6.37 10.05
N GLY A 100 24.72 -7.09 10.25
CA GLY A 100 24.26 -7.52 11.57
C GLY A 100 23.29 -6.54 12.27
N ALA A 101 22.80 -5.53 11.57
CA ALA A 101 21.86 -4.54 12.12
C ALA A 101 20.43 -5.09 12.38
N GLY A 102 20.25 -6.40 12.43
CA GLY A 102 18.98 -7.07 12.74
C GLY A 102 18.33 -7.75 11.53
N HIS A 103 17.21 -8.43 11.80
CA HIS A 103 16.40 -9.15 10.81
C HIS A 103 14.97 -8.61 10.77
N VAL A 104 14.50 -8.24 9.60
CA VAL A 104 13.10 -7.83 9.38
C VAL A 104 12.44 -8.69 8.30
N VAL A 105 11.14 -8.88 8.43
CA VAL A 105 10.29 -9.53 7.43
C VAL A 105 9.49 -8.45 6.72
N MET A 106 9.50 -8.45 5.39
CA MET A 106 8.69 -7.56 4.57
C MET A 106 7.59 -8.34 3.88
N ALA A 107 6.32 -7.94 4.08
CA ALA A 107 5.14 -8.59 3.53
C ALA A 107 4.13 -7.56 3.02
N CYS A 108 3.36 -7.93 1.99
CA CYS A 108 2.14 -7.21 1.64
C CYS A 108 0.94 -7.82 2.38
N VAL A 109 -0.05 -6.98 2.69
CA VAL A 109 -1.31 -7.41 3.29
C VAL A 109 -1.98 -8.50 2.42
N GLU A 110 -2.67 -9.44 3.03
CA GLU A 110 -3.43 -10.46 2.30
C GLU A 110 -4.39 -9.82 1.29
N GLY A 111 -4.31 -10.26 0.03
CA GLY A 111 -5.04 -9.69 -1.10
C GLY A 111 -4.43 -8.41 -1.68
N GLU A 112 -3.29 -7.94 -1.16
CA GLU A 112 -2.54 -6.83 -1.73
C GLU A 112 -1.50 -7.35 -2.73
N TRP A 113 -1.68 -6.98 -4.00
CA TRP A 113 -0.85 -7.45 -5.11
C TRP A 113 0.20 -6.43 -5.59
N HIS A 114 0.15 -5.19 -5.10
CA HIS A 114 1.11 -4.14 -5.43
C HIS A 114 2.44 -4.36 -4.68
N ALA A 115 3.19 -5.38 -5.10
CA ALA A 115 4.40 -5.82 -4.41
C ALA A 115 5.63 -4.97 -4.72
N LEU A 116 5.65 -4.20 -5.81
CA LEU A 116 6.82 -3.42 -6.22
C LEU A 116 7.20 -2.37 -5.17
N ALA A 117 6.22 -1.64 -4.61
CA ALA A 117 6.48 -0.66 -3.55
C ALA A 117 7.11 -1.33 -2.31
N ALA A 118 6.57 -2.48 -1.90
CA ALA A 118 7.13 -3.29 -0.82
C ALA A 118 8.55 -3.77 -1.14
N ARG A 119 8.82 -4.17 -2.39
CA ARG A 119 10.16 -4.58 -2.83
C ARG A 119 11.16 -3.43 -2.78
N ILE A 120 10.77 -2.22 -3.18
CA ILE A 120 11.60 -1.01 -3.05
C ILE A 120 11.99 -0.80 -1.58
N VAL A 121 11.02 -0.83 -0.66
CA VAL A 121 11.28 -0.71 0.78
C VAL A 121 12.24 -1.79 1.26
N ALA A 122 12.03 -3.05 0.86
CA ALA A 122 12.89 -4.17 1.24
C ALA A 122 14.35 -3.96 0.81
N GLU A 123 14.58 -3.47 -0.42
CA GLU A 123 15.94 -3.23 -0.92
C GLU A 123 16.62 -2.04 -0.23
N VAL A 124 15.89 -0.97 0.06
CA VAL A 124 16.42 0.19 0.81
C VAL A 124 16.79 -0.20 2.25
N VAL A 125 15.92 -0.96 2.92
CA VAL A 125 16.20 -1.48 4.28
C VAL A 125 17.36 -2.48 4.26
N ARG A 126 17.50 -3.29 3.22
CA ARG A 126 18.66 -4.17 3.06
C ARG A 126 19.95 -3.38 2.86
N ALA A 127 19.89 -2.29 2.08
CA ALA A 127 21.04 -1.40 1.86
C ALA A 127 21.50 -0.69 3.15
N SER A 128 20.62 -0.53 4.16
CA SER A 128 21.00 -0.03 5.48
C SER A 128 21.69 -1.09 6.37
N GLY A 129 21.99 -2.28 5.84
CA GLY A 129 22.77 -3.32 6.54
C GLY A 129 21.92 -4.38 7.24
N ARG A 130 20.60 -4.35 7.14
CA ARG A 130 19.72 -5.35 7.76
C ARG A 130 19.54 -6.59 6.90
N ARG A 131 19.34 -7.73 7.54
CA ARG A 131 18.81 -8.91 6.86
C ARG A 131 17.31 -8.70 6.62
N VAL A 132 16.88 -8.79 5.37
CA VAL A 132 15.47 -8.66 4.98
C VAL A 132 14.99 -9.94 4.33
N THR A 133 13.92 -10.52 4.87
CA THR A 133 13.16 -11.57 4.20
C THR A 133 11.95 -10.95 3.53
N PHE A 134 11.94 -10.94 2.21
CA PHE A 134 10.82 -10.45 1.41
C PHE A 134 9.88 -11.59 1.07
N LEU A 135 8.65 -11.54 1.61
CA LEU A 135 7.61 -12.57 1.39
C LEU A 135 6.72 -12.27 0.17
N GLY A 136 6.73 -11.02 -0.32
CA GLY A 136 6.00 -10.63 -1.51
C GLY A 136 4.53 -10.30 -1.27
N ALA A 137 3.73 -10.47 -2.34
CA ALA A 137 2.32 -10.12 -2.40
C ALA A 137 1.44 -11.10 -1.60
N SER A 138 0.30 -10.57 -1.11
CA SER A 138 -0.82 -11.38 -0.61
C SER A 138 -0.44 -12.47 0.41
N VAL A 139 0.27 -12.10 1.49
CA VAL A 139 0.74 -13.07 2.49
C VAL A 139 -0.39 -13.41 3.46
N PRO A 140 -0.81 -14.69 3.57
CA PRO A 140 -1.86 -15.09 4.52
C PRO A 140 -1.38 -15.01 5.97
N PRO A 141 -2.17 -14.46 6.92
CA PRO A 141 -1.76 -14.24 8.31
C PRO A 141 -1.21 -15.48 9.01
N ARG A 142 -1.85 -16.65 8.83
CA ARG A 142 -1.42 -17.92 9.46
C ARG A 142 0.00 -18.34 9.06
N HIS A 143 0.36 -18.13 7.79
CA HIS A 143 1.69 -18.47 7.29
C HIS A 143 2.73 -17.47 7.75
N LEU A 144 2.37 -16.18 7.81
CA LEU A 144 3.22 -15.15 8.37
C LEU A 144 3.58 -15.49 9.82
N VAL A 145 2.61 -15.73 10.69
CA VAL A 145 2.83 -16.06 12.11
C VAL A 145 3.71 -17.30 12.27
N SER A 146 3.45 -18.37 11.50
CA SER A 146 4.29 -19.57 11.52
C SER A 146 5.75 -19.25 11.17
N TYR A 147 5.97 -18.38 10.18
CA TYR A 147 7.30 -17.95 9.77
C TYR A 147 7.98 -17.08 10.84
N LEU A 148 7.23 -16.18 11.51
CA LEU A 148 7.75 -15.35 12.60
C LEU A 148 8.27 -16.19 13.75
N HIS A 149 7.52 -17.20 14.19
CA HIS A 149 7.96 -18.13 15.24
C HIS A 149 9.21 -18.94 14.86
N GLN A 150 9.39 -19.27 13.58
CA GLN A 150 10.55 -20.01 13.11
C GLN A 150 11.81 -19.16 13.01
N THR A 151 11.67 -17.86 12.71
CA THR A 151 12.80 -17.02 12.31
C THR A 151 13.14 -15.91 13.28
N GLY A 152 12.23 -15.56 14.21
CA GLY A 152 12.41 -14.55 15.25
C GLY A 152 12.90 -13.19 14.71
N PRO A 153 12.18 -12.54 13.80
CA PRO A 153 12.60 -11.23 13.30
C PRO A 153 12.36 -10.13 14.36
N ASP A 154 13.10 -9.05 14.25
CA ASP A 154 12.96 -7.88 15.13
C ASP A 154 11.67 -7.09 14.83
N ALA A 155 11.19 -7.13 13.59
CA ALA A 155 9.95 -6.45 13.16
C ALA A 155 9.40 -7.02 11.85
N VAL A 156 8.11 -6.76 11.61
CA VAL A 156 7.46 -6.92 10.30
C VAL A 156 7.27 -5.54 9.69
N LEU A 157 7.71 -5.38 8.45
CA LEU A 157 7.33 -4.26 7.58
C LEU A 157 6.10 -4.69 6.78
N LEU A 158 4.96 -4.02 6.96
CA LEU A 158 3.69 -4.40 6.34
C LEU A 158 3.24 -3.35 5.34
N SER A 159 3.18 -3.73 4.06
CA SER A 159 2.74 -2.85 2.97
C SER A 159 1.26 -3.01 2.66
N CYS A 160 0.54 -1.88 2.60
CA CYS A 160 -0.84 -1.79 2.15
C CYS A 160 -1.00 -0.58 1.22
N VAL A 161 -1.37 -0.81 -0.04
CA VAL A 161 -1.59 0.26 -1.02
C VAL A 161 -3.07 0.67 -1.05
N GLN A 162 -3.97 -0.30 -0.92
CA GLN A 162 -5.41 -0.06 -0.99
C GLN A 162 -6.05 -0.03 0.40
N SER A 163 -6.71 1.07 0.77
CA SER A 163 -7.42 1.21 2.05
C SER A 163 -8.55 0.19 2.25
N THR A 164 -9.09 -0.37 1.17
CA THR A 164 -10.04 -1.49 1.20
C THR A 164 -9.48 -2.75 1.86
N ARG A 165 -8.16 -2.84 2.05
CA ARG A 165 -7.47 -3.96 2.70
C ARG A 165 -7.23 -3.76 4.20
N LEU A 166 -7.61 -2.61 4.78
CA LEU A 166 -7.33 -2.29 6.19
C LEU A 166 -7.90 -3.31 7.18
N ILE A 167 -9.07 -3.91 6.90
CA ILE A 167 -9.61 -5.00 7.73
C ILE A 167 -8.63 -6.19 7.79
N ARG A 168 -8.01 -6.53 6.68
CA ARG A 168 -7.02 -7.61 6.61
C ARG A 168 -5.70 -7.19 7.24
N ALA A 169 -5.30 -5.92 7.04
CA ALA A 169 -4.14 -5.35 7.70
C ALA A 169 -4.28 -5.41 9.22
N ALA A 170 -5.42 -5.02 9.78
CA ALA A 170 -5.71 -5.10 11.21
C ALA A 170 -5.55 -6.53 11.74
N ARG A 171 -6.08 -7.53 11.03
CA ARG A 171 -5.94 -8.95 11.41
C ARG A 171 -4.48 -9.42 11.36
N MET A 172 -3.71 -9.01 10.35
CA MET A 172 -2.31 -9.36 10.24
C MET A 172 -1.48 -8.70 11.34
N ILE A 173 -1.74 -7.42 11.64
CA ILE A 173 -1.08 -6.68 12.71
C ILE A 173 -1.38 -7.33 14.06
N ALA A 174 -2.65 -7.63 14.35
CA ALA A 174 -3.03 -8.33 15.58
C ALA A 174 -2.34 -9.70 15.72
N ALA A 175 -2.23 -10.46 14.62
CA ALA A 175 -1.55 -11.75 14.60
C ALA A 175 -0.03 -11.62 14.85
N CYS A 176 0.63 -10.60 14.29
CA CYS A 176 2.05 -10.31 14.56
C CYS A 176 2.26 -9.89 16.02
N ARG A 177 1.40 -9.03 16.55
CA ARG A 177 1.45 -8.62 17.97
C ARG A 177 1.28 -9.79 18.93
N ALA A 178 0.35 -10.71 18.62
CA ALA A 178 0.18 -11.95 19.40
C ALA A 178 1.40 -12.89 19.35
N ALA A 179 2.27 -12.70 18.38
CA ALA A 179 3.56 -13.39 18.25
C ALA A 179 4.74 -12.54 18.80
N ASP A 180 4.47 -11.48 19.55
CA ASP A 180 5.46 -10.53 20.09
C ASP A 180 6.37 -9.89 19.02
N VAL A 181 5.88 -9.73 17.78
CA VAL A 181 6.63 -9.08 16.71
C VAL A 181 5.95 -7.77 16.33
N PRO A 182 6.62 -6.62 16.53
CA PRO A 182 6.07 -5.31 16.18
C PRO A 182 5.94 -5.13 14.68
N VAL A 183 4.93 -4.34 14.28
CA VAL A 183 4.65 -4.04 12.88
C VAL A 183 4.89 -2.58 12.57
N VAL A 184 5.78 -2.31 11.62
CA VAL A 184 5.92 -1.00 10.98
C VAL A 184 5.09 -1.01 9.71
N ALA A 185 4.02 -0.23 9.69
CA ALA A 185 3.12 -0.11 8.56
C ALA A 185 3.63 0.90 7.52
N GLY A 186 3.31 0.69 6.25
CA GLY A 186 3.63 1.62 5.17
C GLY A 186 2.70 1.49 3.97
N GLY A 187 2.67 2.53 3.18
CA GLY A 187 1.83 2.64 1.99
C GLY A 187 0.55 3.46 2.19
N PRO A 188 -0.03 3.98 1.10
CA PRO A 188 -1.17 4.91 1.13
C PRO A 188 -2.46 4.30 1.68
N GLY A 189 -2.56 2.97 1.73
CA GLY A 189 -3.70 2.27 2.32
C GLY A 189 -3.91 2.57 3.80
N PHE A 190 -2.87 3.07 4.50
CA PHE A 190 -2.96 3.51 5.91
C PHE A 190 -3.27 5.01 6.08
N GLY A 191 -3.62 5.70 5.01
CA GLY A 191 -3.81 7.15 4.98
C GLY A 191 -2.51 7.90 4.64
N ALA A 192 -2.64 9.14 4.17
CA ALA A 192 -1.50 9.96 3.75
C ALA A 192 -0.57 10.33 4.91
N ASP A 193 -1.12 10.41 6.11
CA ASP A 193 -0.44 10.74 7.37
C ASP A 193 -0.27 9.53 8.32
N GLY A 194 -0.68 8.34 7.88
CA GLY A 194 -0.59 7.11 8.67
C GLY A 194 -1.60 6.96 9.81
N ARG A 195 -2.59 7.87 9.91
CA ARG A 195 -3.57 7.86 11.01
C ARG A 195 -4.34 6.54 11.14
N TRP A 196 -4.57 5.85 10.03
CA TRP A 196 -5.24 4.54 10.06
C TRP A 196 -4.30 3.40 10.47
N ALA A 197 -2.98 3.57 10.36
CA ALA A 197 -2.02 2.58 10.86
C ALA A 197 -2.10 2.44 12.39
N THR A 198 -2.15 3.56 13.10
CA THR A 198 -2.36 3.58 14.57
C THR A 198 -3.72 2.99 14.94
N ALA A 199 -4.78 3.35 14.20
CA ALA A 199 -6.13 2.85 14.46
C ALA A 199 -6.23 1.31 14.31
N VAL A 200 -5.41 0.69 13.48
CA VAL A 200 -5.37 -0.78 13.33
C VAL A 200 -4.25 -1.45 14.15
N GLY A 201 -3.56 -0.71 15.01
CA GLY A 201 -2.62 -1.24 16.00
C GLY A 201 -1.20 -1.48 15.48
N ALA A 202 -0.77 -0.81 14.40
CA ALA A 202 0.64 -0.81 14.01
C ALA A 202 1.49 -0.09 15.06
N ALA A 203 2.69 -0.59 15.31
CA ALA A 203 3.62 -0.01 16.28
C ALA A 203 4.21 1.32 15.77
N ALA A 204 4.36 1.45 14.45
CA ALA A 204 4.83 2.67 13.80
C ALA A 204 4.33 2.72 12.35
N TRP A 205 4.44 3.90 11.74
CA TRP A 205 4.15 4.11 10.33
C TRP A 205 5.25 4.92 9.64
N GLY A 206 5.59 4.52 8.43
CA GLY A 206 6.56 5.22 7.58
C GLY A 206 5.95 5.63 6.25
N ALA A 207 6.06 6.91 5.90
CA ALA A 207 5.60 7.46 4.62
C ALA A 207 6.47 7.01 3.44
N SER A 208 7.71 6.60 3.70
CA SER A 208 8.70 6.24 2.69
C SER A 208 9.61 5.10 3.16
N ALA A 209 10.39 4.54 2.23
CA ALA A 209 11.41 3.56 2.56
C ALA A 209 12.50 4.14 3.49
N ARG A 210 12.82 5.44 3.37
CA ARG A 210 13.75 6.12 4.28
C ARG A 210 13.19 6.23 5.69
N ASP A 211 11.87 6.45 5.83
CA ASP A 211 11.21 6.43 7.13
C ASP A 211 11.29 5.06 7.78
N ALA A 212 11.06 4.00 7.02
CA ALA A 212 11.19 2.64 7.53
C ALA A 212 12.59 2.39 8.11
N VAL A 213 13.65 2.83 7.42
CA VAL A 213 15.04 2.74 7.95
C VAL A 213 15.18 3.54 9.24
N ARG A 214 14.73 4.81 9.28
CA ARG A 214 14.83 5.67 10.48
C ARG A 214 14.09 5.08 11.68
N LEU A 215 12.88 4.55 11.48
CA LEU A 215 12.09 3.92 12.55
C LEU A 215 12.78 2.68 13.11
N LEU A 216 13.37 1.88 12.23
CA LEU A 216 14.13 0.69 12.64
C LEU A 216 15.42 1.08 13.38
N ASP A 217 16.14 2.13 12.96
CA ASP A 217 17.39 2.59 13.60
C ASP A 217 17.17 3.17 15.00
N ARG A 218 16.08 3.93 15.17
CA ARG A 218 15.72 4.51 16.47
C ARG A 218 15.04 3.52 17.40
N HIS A 219 14.70 2.32 16.92
CA HIS A 219 13.92 1.32 17.66
C HIS A 219 12.52 1.82 18.08
N ASP A 220 12.00 2.85 17.42
CA ASP A 220 10.70 3.45 17.70
C ASP A 220 9.51 2.47 17.49
N HIS A 221 9.78 1.32 16.89
CA HIS A 221 8.83 0.25 16.65
C HIS A 221 8.77 -0.79 17.77
N ARG A 222 9.67 -0.74 18.78
CA ARG A 222 9.78 -1.77 19.85
C ARG A 222 8.83 -1.55 21.00
N ASP A 223 8.34 -0.33 21.16
CA ASP A 223 7.36 0.01 22.19
C ASP A 223 6.02 0.34 21.53
N PRO A 224 5.18 -0.67 21.22
CA PRO A 224 3.88 -0.42 20.62
C PRO A 224 3.04 0.35 21.64
N THR A 225 2.74 1.61 21.32
CA THR A 225 1.90 2.49 22.13
C THR A 225 0.52 1.86 22.32
N GLY A 226 0.36 1.09 23.38
CA GLY A 226 -0.93 0.62 23.86
C GLY A 226 -1.70 -0.36 22.95
N GLU A 227 -2.83 -0.78 23.43
CA GLU A 227 -3.81 -1.53 22.67
C GLU A 227 -4.49 -0.60 21.64
N PRO A 228 -4.71 -1.04 20.38
CA PRO A 228 -5.40 -0.21 19.40
C PRO A 228 -6.78 0.17 19.94
N PRO A 229 -7.30 1.37 19.62
CA PRO A 229 -8.62 1.77 20.05
C PRO A 229 -9.65 0.75 19.58
N ALA A 230 -10.53 0.32 20.49
CA ALA A 230 -11.63 -0.56 20.13
C ALA A 230 -12.53 0.15 19.11
N PRO A 231 -13.03 -0.55 18.07
CA PRO A 231 -14.04 0.00 17.19
C PRO A 231 -15.25 0.48 17.99
N ALA A 232 -15.90 1.56 17.54
CA ALA A 232 -17.05 2.13 18.24
C ALA A 232 -18.23 1.15 18.38
N ASP A 233 -18.33 0.20 17.44
CA ASP A 233 -19.35 -0.87 17.39
C ASP A 233 -18.90 -1.99 16.43
N ASP A 234 -19.77 -2.97 16.24
CA ASP A 234 -19.54 -4.14 15.36
C ASP A 234 -20.14 -3.97 13.95
N GLU A 235 -20.56 -2.75 13.54
CA GLU A 235 -21.19 -2.56 12.22
C GLU A 235 -20.24 -2.98 11.09
N HIS A 236 -18.94 -2.76 11.19
CA HIS A 236 -17.96 -3.22 10.20
C HIS A 236 -17.98 -4.74 10.01
N VAL A 237 -18.18 -5.52 11.08
CA VAL A 237 -18.32 -6.98 11.03
C VAL A 237 -19.64 -7.37 10.37
N ALA A 238 -20.74 -6.70 10.75
CA ALA A 238 -22.07 -6.95 10.20
C ALA A 238 -22.13 -6.69 8.70
N VAL A 239 -21.54 -5.58 8.24
CA VAL A 239 -21.41 -5.24 6.80
C VAL A 239 -20.64 -6.31 6.06
N LEU A 240 -19.50 -6.79 6.60
CA LEU A 240 -18.70 -7.83 5.97
C LEU A 240 -19.39 -9.20 5.91
N ARG A 241 -20.17 -9.57 6.94
CA ARG A 241 -20.95 -10.82 6.93
C ARG A 241 -21.98 -10.82 5.81
N ARG A 242 -22.56 -9.67 5.48
CA ARG A 242 -23.56 -9.51 4.42
C ARG A 242 -22.98 -9.13 3.06
N ARG A 243 -21.64 -9.01 2.97
CA ARG A 243 -20.93 -8.48 1.80
C ARG A 243 -21.40 -9.08 0.48
N ARG A 244 -21.47 -10.40 0.39
CA ARG A 244 -21.87 -11.10 -0.84
C ARG A 244 -23.29 -10.72 -1.27
N ASP A 245 -24.23 -10.81 -0.35
CA ASP A 245 -25.65 -10.62 -0.62
C ASP A 245 -25.94 -9.15 -0.96
N VAL A 246 -25.30 -8.21 -0.21
CA VAL A 246 -25.45 -6.77 -0.46
C VAL A 246 -24.87 -6.40 -1.82
N VAL A 247 -23.66 -6.86 -2.16
CA VAL A 247 -23.06 -6.58 -3.48
C VAL A 247 -23.90 -7.17 -4.60
N GLN A 248 -24.35 -8.41 -4.50
CA GLN A 248 -25.19 -9.05 -5.51
C GLN A 248 -26.54 -8.34 -5.68
N GLY A 249 -27.18 -7.95 -4.56
CA GLY A 249 -28.45 -7.24 -4.59
C GLY A 249 -28.33 -5.86 -5.26
N VAL A 250 -27.30 -5.08 -4.88
CA VAL A 250 -27.10 -3.72 -5.41
C VAL A 250 -26.71 -3.76 -6.89
N THR A 251 -25.80 -4.65 -7.29
CA THR A 251 -25.38 -4.77 -8.70
C THR A 251 -26.48 -5.37 -9.58
N GLY A 252 -27.25 -6.33 -9.04
CA GLY A 252 -28.41 -6.89 -9.74
C GLY A 252 -29.50 -5.86 -10.03
N ALA A 253 -29.75 -4.92 -9.09
CA ALA A 253 -30.70 -3.83 -9.27
C ALA A 253 -30.33 -2.83 -10.38
N LEU A 254 -29.05 -2.75 -10.76
CA LEU A 254 -28.59 -1.91 -11.86
C LEU A 254 -28.88 -2.49 -13.25
N GLY A 255 -29.25 -3.78 -13.34
CA GLY A 255 -29.61 -4.43 -14.62
C GLY A 255 -28.47 -4.46 -15.65
N LEU A 256 -27.22 -4.39 -15.22
CA LEU A 256 -26.06 -4.36 -16.11
C LEU A 256 -25.82 -5.73 -16.75
N ALA A 257 -25.51 -5.72 -18.06
CA ALA A 257 -25.20 -6.89 -18.84
C ALA A 257 -23.92 -6.69 -19.68
N GLY A 258 -23.32 -7.80 -20.12
CA GLY A 258 -22.12 -7.75 -20.97
C GLY A 258 -20.86 -7.26 -20.25
N GLY A 259 -20.00 -6.54 -21.00
CA GLY A 259 -18.69 -6.09 -20.52
C GLY A 259 -18.69 -5.07 -19.38
N ASP A 260 -19.86 -4.50 -19.02
CA ASP A 260 -19.98 -3.52 -17.95
C ASP A 260 -20.27 -4.16 -16.58
N ALA A 261 -20.79 -5.37 -16.56
CA ALA A 261 -21.22 -6.01 -15.33
C ALA A 261 -20.06 -6.34 -14.38
N GLU A 262 -18.96 -6.89 -14.90
CA GLU A 262 -17.81 -7.33 -14.08
C GLU A 262 -17.04 -6.15 -13.44
N PRO A 263 -16.64 -5.10 -14.19
CA PRO A 263 -15.98 -3.94 -13.60
C PRO A 263 -16.81 -3.24 -12.52
N VAL A 264 -18.13 -3.09 -12.75
CA VAL A 264 -19.02 -2.46 -11.77
C VAL A 264 -19.24 -3.34 -10.54
N ALA A 265 -19.36 -4.65 -10.70
CA ALA A 265 -19.46 -5.58 -9.58
C ALA A 265 -18.16 -5.56 -8.73
N HIS A 266 -16.99 -5.46 -9.37
CA HIS A 266 -15.72 -5.31 -8.68
C HIS A 266 -15.66 -3.99 -7.91
N ALA A 267 -16.01 -2.87 -8.54
CA ALA A 267 -16.08 -1.56 -7.91
C ALA A 267 -17.05 -1.54 -6.71
N ALA A 268 -18.24 -2.12 -6.87
CA ALA A 268 -19.21 -2.28 -5.80
C ALA A 268 -18.59 -3.05 -4.61
N ALA A 269 -17.97 -4.19 -4.86
CA ALA A 269 -17.32 -4.97 -3.81
C ALA A 269 -16.26 -4.18 -3.06
N GLN A 270 -15.42 -3.42 -3.77
CA GLN A 270 -14.38 -2.57 -3.18
C GLN A 270 -14.97 -1.40 -2.36
N MET A 271 -16.06 -0.78 -2.82
CA MET A 271 -16.74 0.29 -2.08
C MET A 271 -17.31 -0.22 -0.75
N LEU A 272 -17.87 -1.42 -0.72
CA LEU A 272 -18.36 -2.02 0.51
C LEU A 272 -17.21 -2.40 1.46
N ASP A 273 -16.08 -2.88 0.93
CA ASP A 273 -14.85 -3.11 1.70
C ASP A 273 -14.29 -1.80 2.27
N ALA A 274 -14.35 -0.68 1.52
CA ALA A 274 -13.97 0.65 1.99
C ALA A 274 -14.90 1.16 3.10
N LEU A 275 -16.21 0.95 2.97
CA LEU A 275 -17.16 1.27 4.05
C LEU A 275 -16.85 0.49 5.32
N ALA A 276 -16.62 -0.81 5.23
CA ALA A 276 -16.26 -1.62 6.39
C ALA A 276 -14.92 -1.17 7.02
N ALA A 277 -13.93 -0.80 6.19
CA ALA A 277 -12.67 -0.26 6.68
C ALA A 277 -12.84 1.10 7.38
N ALA A 278 -13.65 2.00 6.82
CA ALA A 278 -13.99 3.29 7.43
C ALA A 278 -14.68 3.12 8.79
N LEU A 279 -15.62 2.18 8.88
CA LEU A 279 -16.30 1.82 10.14
C LEU A 279 -15.32 1.26 11.18
N LEU A 280 -14.37 0.40 10.76
CA LEU A 280 -13.36 -0.15 11.65
C LEU A 280 -12.49 0.95 12.27
N VAL A 281 -11.96 1.85 11.44
CA VAL A 281 -11.03 2.90 11.89
C VAL A 281 -11.75 4.14 12.46
N GLY A 282 -13.08 4.20 12.36
CA GLY A 282 -13.88 5.32 12.87
C GLY A 282 -13.76 6.61 12.04
N ASP A 283 -13.36 6.51 10.76
CA ASP A 283 -13.07 7.67 9.92
C ASP A 283 -13.83 7.61 8.58
N PRO A 284 -14.88 8.45 8.40
CA PRO A 284 -15.65 8.50 7.16
C PRO A 284 -14.85 9.03 5.96
N GLU A 285 -13.73 9.75 6.19
CA GLU A 285 -12.89 10.30 5.12
C GLU A 285 -12.29 9.17 4.26
N LEU A 286 -12.04 8.00 4.85
CA LEU A 286 -11.60 6.82 4.10
C LEU A 286 -12.60 6.44 3.01
N LEU A 287 -13.88 6.36 3.34
CA LEU A 287 -14.92 6.03 2.35
C LEU A 287 -15.09 7.17 1.34
N THR A 288 -15.13 8.42 1.80
CA THR A 288 -15.32 9.59 0.94
C THR A 288 -14.19 9.72 -0.08
N GLY A 289 -12.93 9.57 0.37
CA GLY A 289 -11.77 9.59 -0.51
C GLY A 289 -11.76 8.43 -1.50
N PHE A 290 -12.15 7.22 -1.05
CA PHE A 290 -12.25 6.06 -1.93
C PHE A 290 -13.36 6.22 -2.98
N VAL A 291 -14.52 6.75 -2.62
CA VAL A 291 -15.62 7.00 -3.54
C VAL A 291 -15.23 8.02 -4.61
N ARG A 292 -14.50 9.09 -4.23
CA ARG A 292 -13.96 10.07 -5.19
C ARG A 292 -13.03 9.41 -6.19
N TRP A 293 -12.06 8.66 -5.69
CA TRP A 293 -11.13 7.90 -6.53
C TRP A 293 -11.86 6.90 -7.45
N GLN A 294 -12.90 6.22 -6.94
CA GLN A 294 -13.66 5.24 -7.72
C GLN A 294 -14.43 5.87 -8.87
N ARG A 295 -14.95 7.11 -8.68
CA ARG A 295 -15.60 7.87 -9.78
C ARG A 295 -14.63 8.15 -10.93
N GLU A 296 -13.39 8.53 -10.59
CA GLU A 296 -12.35 8.79 -11.59
C GLU A 296 -11.91 7.47 -12.27
N ALA A 297 -11.67 6.42 -11.50
CA ALA A 297 -11.20 5.13 -12.00
C ALA A 297 -12.21 4.42 -12.91
N LEU A 298 -13.50 4.64 -12.72
CA LEU A 298 -14.56 4.10 -13.58
C LEU A 298 -14.72 4.90 -14.90
N GLY A 299 -14.14 6.09 -15.02
CA GLY A 299 -14.24 6.92 -16.22
C GLY A 299 -15.70 7.21 -16.60
N ASP A 300 -16.09 6.87 -17.82
CA ASP A 300 -17.47 7.09 -18.32
C ASP A 300 -18.56 6.41 -17.47
N ARG A 301 -18.18 5.37 -16.69
CA ARG A 301 -19.07 4.66 -15.76
C ARG A 301 -19.11 5.29 -14.36
N GLY A 302 -18.37 6.37 -14.12
CA GLY A 302 -18.33 7.05 -12.80
C GLY A 302 -19.70 7.45 -12.27
N GLY A 303 -20.67 7.73 -13.16
CA GLY A 303 -22.06 8.00 -12.81
C GLY A 303 -22.79 6.85 -12.10
N LEU A 304 -22.29 5.60 -12.21
CA LEU A 304 -22.87 4.43 -11.52
C LEU A 304 -22.54 4.39 -10.02
N VAL A 305 -21.60 5.19 -9.56
CA VAL A 305 -21.24 5.25 -8.14
C VAL A 305 -22.41 5.73 -7.27
N GLU A 306 -23.18 6.71 -7.73
CA GLU A 306 -24.34 7.23 -6.98
C GLU A 306 -25.48 6.19 -6.82
N PRO A 307 -25.89 5.46 -7.85
CA PRO A 307 -26.81 4.33 -7.70
C PRO A 307 -26.29 3.25 -6.75
N LEU A 308 -24.98 2.94 -6.76
CA LEU A 308 -24.38 1.98 -5.83
C LEU A 308 -24.49 2.45 -4.37
N LEU A 309 -24.16 3.72 -4.08
CA LEU A 309 -24.28 4.31 -2.74
C LEU A 309 -25.74 4.29 -2.25
N THR A 310 -26.70 4.58 -3.14
CA THR A 310 -28.14 4.51 -2.85
C THR A 310 -28.57 3.09 -2.51
N GLY A 311 -28.12 2.11 -3.30
CA GLY A 311 -28.40 0.69 -3.06
C GLY A 311 -27.85 0.22 -1.71
N TYR A 312 -26.62 0.63 -1.34
CA TYR A 312 -26.07 0.33 -0.03
C TYR A 312 -26.87 0.97 1.11
N ALA A 313 -27.27 2.21 0.97
CA ALA A 313 -28.10 2.87 1.99
C ALA A 313 -29.43 2.12 2.21
N THR A 314 -30.04 1.60 1.13
CA THR A 314 -31.25 0.77 1.20
C THR A 314 -30.97 -0.60 1.83
N ALA A 315 -29.85 -1.24 1.50
CA ALA A 315 -29.52 -2.58 2.00
C ALA A 315 -29.04 -2.58 3.47
N LEU A 316 -28.57 -1.44 3.98
CA LEU A 316 -27.93 -1.32 5.31
C LEU A 316 -28.75 -0.42 6.26
N THR A 317 -30.08 -0.39 6.13
CA THR A 317 -31.00 0.46 6.94
C THR A 317 -30.84 0.27 8.43
N ASP A 318 -30.45 -0.93 8.89
CA ASP A 318 -30.28 -1.28 10.29
C ASP A 318 -28.89 -0.92 10.85
N HIS A 319 -28.05 -0.20 10.08
CA HIS A 319 -26.67 0.15 10.41
C HIS A 319 -26.50 1.68 10.41
N PRO A 320 -26.82 2.38 11.50
CA PRO A 320 -26.91 3.86 11.52
C PRO A 320 -25.59 4.55 11.20
N ARG A 321 -24.45 4.01 11.63
CA ARG A 321 -23.14 4.59 11.33
C ARG A 321 -22.74 4.39 9.87
N ALA A 322 -23.03 3.20 9.31
CA ALA A 322 -22.84 2.95 7.88
C ALA A 322 -23.67 3.91 7.03
N LEU A 323 -24.95 4.13 7.39
CA LEU A 323 -25.82 5.12 6.73
C LEU A 323 -25.29 6.55 6.84
N HIS A 324 -24.75 6.92 7.98
CA HIS A 324 -24.11 8.22 8.17
C HIS A 324 -22.92 8.40 7.25
N TYR A 325 -22.01 7.41 7.16
CA TYR A 325 -20.82 7.45 6.31
C TYR A 325 -21.18 7.47 4.82
N LEU A 326 -22.19 6.69 4.42
CA LEU A 326 -22.71 6.72 3.03
C LEU A 326 -23.26 8.09 2.65
N ARG A 327 -23.98 8.77 3.57
CA ARG A 327 -24.46 10.14 3.33
C ARG A 327 -23.31 11.13 3.15
N LEU A 328 -22.28 11.06 3.99
CA LEU A 328 -21.08 11.91 3.86
C LEU A 328 -20.36 11.68 2.53
N ALA A 329 -20.22 10.43 2.11
CA ALA A 329 -19.56 10.08 0.85
C ALA A 329 -20.36 10.58 -0.40
N ARG A 330 -21.69 10.72 -0.28
CA ARG A 330 -22.54 11.32 -1.34
C ARG A 330 -22.39 12.84 -1.39
N SER A 331 -22.27 13.51 -0.24
CA SER A 331 -22.20 14.97 -0.13
C SER A 331 -20.82 15.54 -0.45
N GLY A 332 -19.76 14.75 -0.33
CA GLY A 332 -18.36 15.16 -0.52
C GLY A 332 -17.79 14.93 -1.91
N GLY A 333 -18.67 14.70 -2.93
CA GLY A 333 -18.31 14.45 -4.31
C GLY A 333 -18.55 15.64 -5.22
#